data_88ec92d7f3ccbf9150072bed4196fd62
#
_entry.id   88ec92d7f3ccbf9150072bed4196fd62
#
_cell.length_a   1.000
_cell.length_b   1.000
_cell.length_c   1.000
_cell.angle_alpha   90.00
_cell.angle_beta   90.00
_cell.angle_gamma   90.00
#
_symmetry.space_group_name_H-M   'P 1'
#
loop_
_entity.id
_entity.type
_entity.pdbx_description
1 polymer ?
#
loop_
_entity_poly.entity_id
_entity_poly.type
_entity_poly.pdbx_seq_one_letter_code
_entity_poly.pdbx_strand_id
1 'polypeptide(L)'
;MLGGMKVKSCFFIGHGNTADEVMAVLVDAVERHINEYGVTNFFVGHYGNFDSMAAAAVKEAKKRHPKVQLTLVLPYHPAISPVGRPDGFDSTYYPWEDEHIPKRIAIVKTNQRMVSDCDYLIAYVWHHMGGSGQIVEYARKREKRGLIHVENLAEKLRGDAL
;
A
#
# COMPACT_ATOMS: atom_id res chain seq x y z
N MET A 1 28.54 -11.65 -0.72
CA MET A 1 27.85 -10.93 -1.64
C MET A 1 26.42 -10.71 -1.21
N LEU A 2 25.86 -9.79 -1.76
CA LEU A 2 24.56 -9.33 -1.31
C LEU A 2 23.38 -9.93 -2.09
N GLY A 3 23.63 -10.90 -2.94
CA GLY A 3 22.60 -11.48 -3.80
C GLY A 3 21.48 -12.19 -3.09
N GLY A 4 21.64 -12.48 -1.79
CA GLY A 4 20.56 -13.05 -1.01
C GLY A 4 19.63 -12.03 -0.36
N MET A 5 19.97 -10.75 -0.44
CA MET A 5 19.21 -9.69 0.21
C MET A 5 18.10 -9.20 -0.72
N LYS A 6 16.93 -9.84 -0.65
CA LYS A 6 15.79 -9.40 -1.43
C LYS A 6 15.11 -8.21 -0.75
N VAL A 7 14.82 -7.17 -1.54
CA VAL A 7 14.04 -6.02 -1.07
C VAL A 7 12.60 -6.49 -0.84
N LYS A 8 12.07 -6.24 0.35
CA LYS A 8 10.68 -6.56 0.67
C LYS A 8 9.82 -5.30 0.57
N SER A 9 8.68 -5.44 -0.04
CA SER A 9 7.79 -4.34 -0.35
C SER A 9 6.40 -4.54 0.23
N CYS A 10 5.74 -3.42 0.55
CA CYS A 10 4.40 -3.39 1.09
C CYS A 10 3.56 -2.37 0.33
N PHE A 11 2.32 -2.72 0.03
CA PHE A 11 1.35 -1.83 -0.55
C PHE A 11 0.22 -1.56 0.46
N PHE A 12 -0.55 -0.50 0.25
CA PHE A 12 -1.66 -0.11 1.12
C PHE A 12 -2.95 -0.01 0.32
N ILE A 13 -4.05 -0.48 0.89
CA ILE A 13 -5.38 -0.35 0.31
C ILE A 13 -6.39 -0.07 1.42
N GLY A 14 -7.24 0.95 1.26
CA GLY A 14 -8.26 1.25 2.24
C GLY A 14 -9.37 2.09 1.68
N HIS A 15 -10.41 2.28 2.49
CA HIS A 15 -11.54 3.13 2.10
C HIS A 15 -11.12 4.58 2.03
N GLY A 16 -11.68 5.30 1.04
CA GLY A 16 -11.44 6.73 0.90
C GLY A 16 -11.96 7.57 2.06
N ASN A 17 -12.86 6.98 2.85
CA ASN A 17 -13.45 7.63 4.03
C ASN A 17 -13.10 6.80 5.28
N THR A 18 -11.87 6.91 5.73
CA THR A 18 -11.35 6.16 6.86
C THR A 18 -11.27 7.07 8.09
N ALA A 19 -11.78 6.58 9.22
CA ALA A 19 -11.79 7.34 10.47
C ALA A 19 -10.40 7.51 11.07
N ASP A 20 -10.18 8.60 11.80
CA ASP A 20 -8.87 8.93 12.37
C ASP A 20 -8.37 7.91 13.39
N GLU A 21 -9.26 7.18 14.04
CA GLU A 21 -8.91 6.13 15.03
C GLU A 21 -8.07 5.01 14.42
N VAL A 22 -8.12 4.86 13.12
CA VAL A 22 -7.34 3.84 12.41
C VAL A 22 -5.84 4.17 12.43
N MET A 23 -5.48 5.44 12.64
CA MET A 23 -4.09 5.88 12.58
C MET A 23 -3.18 5.11 13.55
N ALA A 24 -3.62 4.88 14.78
CA ALA A 24 -2.79 4.19 15.77
C ALA A 24 -2.46 2.76 15.37
N VAL A 25 -3.47 2.01 14.89
CA VAL A 25 -3.24 0.63 14.45
C VAL A 25 -2.43 0.58 13.15
N LEU A 26 -2.56 1.61 12.32
CA LEU A 26 -1.79 1.73 11.08
C LEU A 26 -0.30 1.98 11.39
N VAL A 27 -0.02 2.87 12.33
CA VAL A 27 1.36 3.13 12.78
C VAL A 27 1.99 1.85 13.33
N ASP A 28 1.26 1.12 14.17
CA ASP A 28 1.74 -0.14 14.72
C ASP A 28 2.00 -1.17 13.62
N ALA A 29 1.11 -1.26 12.63
CA ALA A 29 1.29 -2.19 11.52
C ALA A 29 2.53 -1.86 10.70
N VAL A 30 2.76 -0.59 10.41
CA VAL A 30 3.96 -0.16 9.67
C VAL A 30 5.23 -0.55 10.44
N GLU A 31 5.28 -0.25 11.74
CA GLU A 31 6.43 -0.62 12.58
C GLU A 31 6.66 -2.12 12.60
N ARG A 32 5.60 -2.90 12.72
CA ARG A 32 5.69 -4.37 12.73
C ARG A 32 6.22 -4.89 11.41
N HIS A 33 5.76 -4.35 10.30
CA HIS A 33 6.24 -4.77 8.98
C HIS A 33 7.72 -4.47 8.78
N ILE A 34 8.20 -3.36 9.35
CA ILE A 34 9.62 -3.02 9.30
C ILE A 34 10.43 -3.96 10.20
N ASN A 35 10.03 -4.06 11.47
CA ASN A 35 10.82 -4.75 12.50
C ASN A 35 10.74 -6.27 12.41
N GLU A 36 9.56 -6.81 12.14
CA GLU A 36 9.36 -8.26 12.14
C GLU A 36 9.50 -8.88 10.77
N TYR A 37 9.08 -8.18 9.72
CA TYR A 37 9.07 -8.75 8.37
C TYR A 37 10.17 -8.19 7.47
N GLY A 38 10.88 -7.17 7.91
CA GLY A 38 11.99 -6.61 7.15
C GLY A 38 11.58 -5.81 5.91
N VAL A 39 10.38 -5.23 5.91
CA VAL A 39 9.94 -4.39 4.80
C VAL A 39 10.77 -3.12 4.76
N THR A 40 11.28 -2.78 3.58
CA THR A 40 12.05 -1.56 3.36
C THR A 40 11.38 -0.60 2.38
N ASN A 41 10.51 -1.10 1.51
CA ASN A 41 9.88 -0.27 0.48
C ASN A 41 8.36 -0.27 0.67
N PHE A 42 7.81 0.92 0.90
CA PHE A 42 6.36 1.11 1.03
C PHE A 42 5.84 1.89 -0.16
N PHE A 43 4.76 1.38 -0.75
CA PHE A 43 4.10 1.97 -1.90
C PHE A 43 2.69 2.41 -1.52
N VAL A 44 2.35 3.65 -1.83
CA VAL A 44 1.04 4.20 -1.47
C VAL A 44 0.48 5.02 -2.62
N GLY A 45 -0.85 4.95 -2.81
CA GLY A 45 -1.56 5.83 -3.74
C GLY A 45 -1.89 7.17 -3.10
N HIS A 46 -2.80 7.92 -3.74
CA HIS A 46 -3.22 9.23 -3.19
C HIS A 46 -4.71 9.51 -3.46
N TYR A 47 -5.54 8.47 -3.34
CA TYR A 47 -6.96 8.56 -3.69
C TYR A 47 -7.88 8.33 -2.49
N GLY A 48 -7.61 9.00 -1.39
CA GLY A 48 -8.46 8.95 -0.23
C GLY A 48 -7.67 9.16 1.04
N ASN A 49 -8.38 9.29 2.17
CA ASN A 49 -7.72 9.61 3.42
C ASN A 49 -6.93 8.44 4.00
N PHE A 50 -7.30 7.19 3.68
CA PHE A 50 -6.48 6.05 4.11
C PHE A 50 -5.07 6.15 3.51
N ASP A 51 -4.97 6.49 2.23
CA ASP A 51 -3.67 6.66 1.58
C ASP A 51 -2.86 7.78 2.24
N SER A 52 -3.50 8.89 2.59
CA SER A 52 -2.85 9.98 3.31
C SER A 52 -2.35 9.55 4.68
N MET A 53 -3.15 8.77 5.40
CA MET A 53 -2.79 8.23 6.70
C MET A 53 -1.62 7.25 6.59
N ALA A 54 -1.65 6.38 5.58
CA ALA A 54 -0.56 5.43 5.32
C ALA A 54 0.75 6.15 5.03
N ALA A 55 0.70 7.18 4.18
CA ALA A 55 1.89 7.99 3.90
C ALA A 55 2.42 8.66 5.17
N ALA A 56 1.53 9.22 5.99
CA ALA A 56 1.93 9.85 7.26
C ALA A 56 2.58 8.84 8.22
N ALA A 57 2.03 7.63 8.30
CA ALA A 57 2.58 6.58 9.16
C ALA A 57 3.99 6.17 8.71
N VAL A 58 4.20 6.03 7.40
CA VAL A 58 5.53 5.68 6.88
C VAL A 58 6.51 6.84 7.06
N LYS A 59 6.09 8.08 6.83
CA LYS A 59 6.94 9.25 7.06
C LYS A 59 7.42 9.32 8.51
N GLU A 60 6.53 9.03 9.46
CA GLU A 60 6.88 8.99 10.87
C GLU A 60 7.88 7.85 11.15
N ALA A 61 7.64 6.67 10.60
CA ALA A 61 8.53 5.53 10.78
C ALA A 61 9.93 5.79 10.19
N LYS A 62 10.01 6.53 9.10
CA LYS A 62 11.30 6.87 8.46
C LYS A 62 12.23 7.64 9.39
N LYS A 63 11.70 8.36 10.36
CA LYS A 63 12.53 9.07 11.35
C LYS A 63 13.34 8.10 12.20
N ARG A 64 12.81 6.91 12.46
CA ARG A 64 13.46 5.85 13.22
C ARG A 64 14.16 4.82 12.34
N HIS A 65 13.73 4.74 11.09
CA HIS A 65 14.22 3.74 10.12
C HIS A 65 14.63 4.45 8.82
N PRO A 66 15.80 5.10 8.79
CA PRO A 66 16.16 5.96 7.66
C PRO A 66 16.36 5.24 6.34
N LYS A 67 16.50 3.91 6.34
CA LYS A 67 16.62 3.12 5.11
C LYS A 67 15.28 2.81 4.45
N VAL A 68 14.16 3.05 5.15
CA VAL A 68 12.84 2.81 4.60
C VAL A 68 12.54 3.82 3.49
N GLN A 69 11.98 3.33 2.40
CA GLN A 69 11.60 4.13 1.23
C GLN A 69 10.09 4.23 1.13
N LEU A 70 9.61 5.44 0.82
CA LEU A 70 8.20 5.71 0.58
C LEU A 70 8.03 6.17 -0.87
N THR A 71 7.24 5.44 -1.64
CA THR A 71 7.02 5.69 -3.07
C THR A 71 5.56 5.94 -3.35
N LEU A 72 5.28 7.00 -4.11
CA LEU A 72 3.93 7.32 -4.57
C LEU A 72 3.64 6.55 -5.85
N VAL A 73 2.58 5.76 -5.85
CA VAL A 73 2.15 4.98 -7.02
C VAL A 73 1.27 5.84 -7.91
N LEU A 74 1.60 5.89 -9.19
CA LEU A 74 0.88 6.68 -10.19
C LEU A 74 0.08 5.74 -11.09
N PRO A 75 -1.26 5.85 -11.13
CA PRO A 75 -2.07 5.01 -12.03
C PRO A 75 -2.13 5.55 -13.45
N TYR A 76 -1.83 6.85 -13.63
CA TYR A 76 -1.88 7.50 -14.94
C TYR A 76 -0.48 7.82 -15.42
N HIS A 77 -0.27 7.66 -16.73
CA HIS A 77 1.04 7.93 -17.33
C HIS A 77 1.49 9.37 -17.02
N PRO A 78 2.72 9.58 -16.53
CA PRO A 78 3.20 10.93 -16.15
C PRO A 78 3.20 11.95 -17.27
N ALA A 79 3.30 11.51 -18.53
CA ALA A 79 3.22 12.41 -19.68
C ALA A 79 1.82 12.97 -19.88
N ILE A 80 0.78 12.24 -19.44
CA ILE A 80 -0.62 12.65 -19.56
C ILE A 80 -1.08 13.37 -18.30
N SER A 81 -0.66 12.87 -17.14
CA SER A 81 -1.03 13.43 -15.85
C SER A 81 0.23 13.64 -15.03
N PRO A 82 0.96 14.74 -15.25
CA PRO A 82 2.20 15.00 -14.52
C PRO A 82 1.94 15.16 -13.03
N VAL A 83 2.69 14.42 -12.22
CA VAL A 83 2.60 14.51 -10.76
C VAL A 83 4.02 14.70 -10.23
N GLY A 84 4.25 15.82 -9.56
CA GLY A 84 5.52 16.05 -8.89
C GLY A 84 5.65 15.11 -7.68
N ARG A 85 6.88 14.85 -7.26
CA ARG A 85 7.12 14.07 -6.07
C ARG A 85 6.73 14.90 -4.85
N PRO A 86 5.72 14.48 -4.07
CA PRO A 86 5.32 15.24 -2.87
C PRO A 86 6.40 15.19 -1.79
N ASP A 87 6.37 16.17 -0.88
CA ASP A 87 7.30 16.22 0.23
C ASP A 87 7.22 14.95 1.09
N GLY A 88 8.38 14.44 1.46
CA GLY A 88 8.47 13.24 2.29
C GLY A 88 8.44 11.93 1.51
N PHE A 89 8.16 11.97 0.21
CA PHE A 89 8.26 10.80 -0.65
C PHE A 89 9.65 10.72 -1.28
N ASP A 90 10.18 9.52 -1.37
CA ASP A 90 11.50 9.29 -1.95
C ASP A 90 11.44 9.21 -3.45
N SER A 91 10.33 8.72 -4.01
CA SER A 91 10.16 8.57 -5.46
C SER A 91 8.69 8.44 -5.84
N THR A 92 8.46 8.44 -7.15
CA THR A 92 7.16 8.09 -7.74
C THR A 92 7.36 6.86 -8.62
N TYR A 93 6.28 6.11 -8.85
CA TYR A 93 6.36 4.87 -9.60
C TYR A 93 5.10 4.67 -10.45
N TYR A 94 5.29 4.58 -11.78
CA TYR A 94 4.24 4.19 -12.72
C TYR A 94 4.54 2.75 -13.16
N PRO A 95 3.71 1.76 -12.78
CA PRO A 95 4.08 0.35 -12.96
C PRO A 95 3.93 -0.21 -14.38
N TRP A 96 3.49 0.60 -15.32
CA TRP A 96 3.17 0.15 -16.69
C TRP A 96 4.21 0.53 -17.72
N GLU A 97 5.38 0.99 -17.30
CA GLU A 97 6.44 1.48 -18.20
C GLU A 97 5.91 2.60 -19.10
N ASP A 98 5.92 2.40 -20.42
CA ASP A 98 5.41 3.41 -21.36
C ASP A 98 3.98 3.13 -21.82
N GLU A 99 3.35 2.07 -21.32
CA GLU A 99 1.97 1.77 -21.68
C GLU A 99 1.02 2.82 -21.08
N HIS A 100 0.00 3.16 -21.86
CA HIS A 100 -1.06 4.07 -21.42
C HIS A 100 -2.30 3.26 -21.11
N ILE A 101 -2.52 2.97 -19.85
CA ILE A 101 -3.70 2.21 -19.42
C ILE A 101 -4.92 3.14 -19.51
N PRO A 102 -6.04 2.67 -20.09
CA PRO A 102 -7.24 3.51 -20.17
C PRO A 102 -7.64 4.04 -18.81
N LYS A 103 -7.93 5.34 -18.75
CA LYS A 103 -8.14 6.06 -17.48
C LYS A 103 -9.24 5.43 -16.63
N ARG A 104 -10.31 4.94 -17.24
CA ARG A 104 -11.46 4.36 -16.52
C ARG A 104 -11.12 3.09 -15.74
N ILE A 105 -10.04 2.40 -16.10
CA ILE A 105 -9.63 1.15 -15.43
C ILE A 105 -8.25 1.26 -14.79
N ALA A 106 -7.60 2.41 -14.91
CA ALA A 106 -6.21 2.59 -14.50
C ALA A 106 -6.00 2.35 -13.01
N ILE A 107 -6.88 2.87 -12.15
CA ILE A 107 -6.73 2.72 -10.70
C ILE A 107 -6.87 1.25 -10.30
N VAL A 108 -7.91 0.56 -10.78
CA VAL A 108 -8.14 -0.85 -10.46
C VAL A 108 -6.98 -1.72 -10.95
N LYS A 109 -6.57 -1.51 -12.19
CA LYS A 109 -5.46 -2.27 -12.78
C LYS A 109 -4.15 -2.04 -12.04
N THR A 110 -3.87 -0.79 -11.68
CA THR A 110 -2.66 -0.44 -10.94
C THR A 110 -2.66 -1.07 -9.55
N ASN A 111 -3.79 -1.04 -8.85
CA ASN A 111 -3.91 -1.68 -7.54
C ASN A 111 -3.69 -3.20 -7.64
N GLN A 112 -4.26 -3.86 -8.65
CA GLN A 112 -4.02 -5.28 -8.88
C GLN A 112 -2.54 -5.57 -9.16
N ARG A 113 -1.90 -4.71 -9.96
CA ARG A 113 -0.48 -4.87 -10.27
C ARG A 113 0.39 -4.74 -9.02
N MET A 114 0.09 -3.75 -8.17
CA MET A 114 0.84 -3.55 -6.94
C MET A 114 0.69 -4.74 -5.99
N VAL A 115 -0.52 -5.29 -5.86
CA VAL A 115 -0.75 -6.50 -5.06
C VAL A 115 0.04 -7.69 -5.63
N SER A 116 0.12 -7.79 -6.95
CA SER A 116 0.88 -8.87 -7.59
C SER A 116 2.38 -8.76 -7.39
N ASP A 117 2.89 -7.54 -7.26
CA ASP A 117 4.32 -7.28 -7.20
C ASP A 117 4.86 -7.14 -5.78
N CYS A 118 4.01 -6.83 -4.81
CA CYS A 118 4.45 -6.62 -3.42
C CYS A 118 4.39 -7.90 -2.59
N ASP A 119 5.20 -7.94 -1.55
CA ASP A 119 5.27 -9.07 -0.62
C ASP A 119 4.21 -8.98 0.48
N TYR A 120 3.79 -7.76 0.82
CA TYR A 120 2.87 -7.47 1.92
C TYR A 120 1.81 -6.48 1.50
N LEU A 121 0.61 -6.63 2.06
CA LEU A 121 -0.47 -5.67 1.93
C LEU A 121 -0.99 -5.31 3.30
N ILE A 122 -1.01 -4.01 3.61
CA ILE A 122 -1.71 -3.49 4.79
C ILE A 122 -3.00 -2.85 4.28
N ALA A 123 -4.14 -3.34 4.75
CA ALA A 123 -5.43 -2.90 4.27
C ALA A 123 -6.31 -2.42 5.42
N TYR A 124 -7.27 -1.55 5.08
CA TYR A 124 -8.38 -1.24 5.97
C TYR A 124 -9.67 -1.28 5.17
N VAL A 125 -10.29 -2.45 5.11
CA VAL A 125 -11.48 -2.70 4.30
C VAL A 125 -12.46 -3.50 5.13
N TRP A 126 -13.56 -2.86 5.55
CA TRP A 126 -14.55 -3.47 6.41
C TRP A 126 -15.82 -3.90 5.66
N HIS A 127 -15.95 -3.53 4.37
CA HIS A 127 -17.04 -4.04 3.53
C HIS A 127 -16.49 -4.53 2.20
N HIS A 128 -17.16 -5.52 1.64
CA HIS A 128 -16.68 -6.19 0.42
C HIS A 128 -17.11 -5.52 -0.87
N MET A 129 -17.94 -4.48 -0.77
CA MET A 129 -18.44 -3.77 -1.95
C MET A 129 -17.45 -2.67 -2.35
N GLY A 130 -17.39 -2.41 -3.67
CA GLY A 130 -16.51 -1.39 -4.21
C GLY A 130 -15.10 -1.88 -4.52
N GLY A 131 -14.28 -0.95 -4.98
CA GLY A 131 -12.94 -1.27 -5.50
C GLY A 131 -11.99 -1.83 -4.46
N SER A 132 -11.97 -1.26 -3.25
CA SER A 132 -11.08 -1.72 -2.19
C SER A 132 -11.39 -3.15 -1.76
N GLY A 133 -12.68 -3.50 -1.66
CA GLY A 133 -13.10 -4.85 -1.31
C GLY A 133 -12.65 -5.87 -2.33
N GLN A 134 -12.76 -5.53 -3.61
CA GLN A 134 -12.32 -6.42 -4.69
C GLN A 134 -10.81 -6.64 -4.67
N ILE A 135 -10.04 -5.61 -4.35
CA ILE A 135 -8.58 -5.71 -4.27
C ILE A 135 -8.16 -6.60 -3.10
N VAL A 136 -8.79 -6.45 -1.94
CA VAL A 136 -8.49 -7.32 -0.79
C VAL A 136 -8.85 -8.78 -1.11
N GLU A 137 -9.97 -9.01 -1.77
CA GLU A 137 -10.34 -10.37 -2.19
C GLU A 137 -9.30 -10.97 -3.14
N TYR A 138 -8.84 -10.19 -4.11
CA TYR A 138 -7.78 -10.60 -5.01
C TYR A 138 -6.50 -10.95 -4.23
N ALA A 139 -6.12 -10.09 -3.28
CA ALA A 139 -4.94 -10.32 -2.45
C ALA A 139 -5.08 -11.59 -1.59
N ARG A 140 -6.26 -11.84 -1.02
CA ARG A 140 -6.49 -13.04 -0.22
C ARG A 140 -6.33 -14.33 -1.03
N LYS A 141 -6.77 -14.33 -2.28
CA LYS A 141 -6.56 -15.46 -3.17
C LYS A 141 -5.08 -15.71 -3.42
N ARG A 142 -4.30 -14.66 -3.58
CA ARG A 142 -2.85 -14.77 -3.75
C ARG A 142 -2.17 -15.20 -2.46
N GLU A 143 -2.67 -14.77 -1.31
CA GLU A 143 -2.16 -15.19 0.00
C GLU A 143 -2.29 -16.70 0.19
N LYS A 144 -3.39 -17.29 -0.24
CA LYS A 144 -3.60 -18.74 -0.17
C LYS A 144 -2.55 -19.51 -0.98
N ARG A 145 -1.98 -18.87 -1.99
CA ARG A 145 -0.91 -19.45 -2.82
C ARG A 145 0.49 -19.09 -2.30
N GLY A 146 0.59 -18.44 -1.15
CA GLY A 146 1.86 -18.05 -0.57
C GLY A 146 2.58 -16.91 -1.28
N LEU A 147 1.84 -16.09 -2.04
CA LEU A 147 2.43 -15.04 -2.87
C LEU A 147 2.46 -13.66 -2.22
N ILE A 148 1.66 -13.46 -1.19
CA ILE A 148 1.60 -12.19 -0.45
C ILE A 148 1.10 -12.49 0.97
N HIS A 149 1.42 -11.62 1.92
CA HIS A 149 0.84 -11.66 3.26
C HIS A 149 -0.05 -10.43 3.45
N VAL A 150 -1.29 -10.64 3.84
CA VAL A 150 -2.31 -9.59 3.96
C VAL A 150 -2.65 -9.37 5.43
N GLU A 151 -2.56 -8.13 5.88
CA GLU A 151 -3.07 -7.72 7.18
C GLU A 151 -4.18 -6.70 6.95
N ASN A 152 -5.43 -7.10 7.21
CA ASN A 152 -6.57 -6.20 7.12
C ASN A 152 -6.89 -5.67 8.51
N LEU A 153 -6.57 -4.43 8.77
CA LEU A 153 -6.74 -3.79 10.09
C LEU A 153 -8.21 -3.75 10.52
N ALA A 154 -9.14 -3.75 9.57
CA ALA A 154 -10.57 -3.75 9.88
C ALA A 154 -10.99 -5.04 10.59
N GLU A 155 -10.40 -6.16 10.23
CA GLU A 155 -10.71 -7.44 10.88
C GLU A 155 -10.27 -7.41 12.35
N LYS A 156 -9.09 -6.86 12.61
CA LYS A 156 -8.55 -6.75 13.96
C LYS A 156 -9.41 -5.84 14.84
N LEU A 157 -9.79 -4.68 14.33
CA LEU A 157 -10.61 -3.71 15.06
C LEU A 157 -12.03 -4.23 15.31
N ARG A 158 -12.63 -4.89 14.32
CA ARG A 158 -13.98 -5.44 14.44
C ARG A 158 -14.01 -6.70 15.30
N GLY A 159 -12.96 -7.52 15.22
CA GLY A 159 -12.82 -8.69 16.06
C GLY A 159 -12.80 -8.36 17.54
N ASP A 160 -12.15 -7.25 17.89
CA ASP A 160 -12.10 -6.79 19.28
C ASP A 160 -13.46 -6.26 19.76
N ALA A 161 -14.32 -5.83 18.84
CA ALA A 161 -15.68 -5.35 19.17
C ALA A 161 -16.71 -6.46 19.27
N LEU A 162 -16.38 -7.64 18.83
CA LEU A 162 -17.26 -8.80 18.87
C LEU A 162 -16.91 -9.70 20.07
#